data_e4d7d3ae2aed352d0183d45cb1324f2a
#
_entry.id   e4d7d3ae2aed352d0183d45cb1324f2a
#
_cell.length_a   1.000
_cell.length_b   1.000
_cell.length_c   1.000
_cell.angle_alpha   90.00
_cell.angle_beta   90.00
_cell.angle_gamma   90.00
#
_symmetry.space_group_name_H-M   'P 1'
#
loop_
_entity.id
_entity.type
_entity.pdbx_description
1 polymer ?
#
loop_
_entity_poly.entity_id
_entity_poly.type
_entity_poly.pdbx_seq_one_letter_code
_entity_poly.pdbx_strand_id
1 'polypeptide(L)'
;MAEQEVFLKAMRVFETPEEFYEEAKLMLTDAEIRYIALAGKETLSPAQMTELIVKNGLSDDPEGMIRAMYAKAITEKIIPGFVNPVYGLFGNPVGEDFDFYKVEREVTPEENARASYRVTNFYTRLPYFAQFEPDAYAPIPKARKQALNEWDLIEYMHDYENVIRSKMDGYEEKMHQNDWLSLDEAMAVLEKNRDFIYLIPCNCKMMVYDHDKLTEVCVRFYGGPNTEYDRGHGRRITLEEAKELVLKFRASGLMQCGEGYSMCNCDSQCCFPVEVSRRMGARGVFPRANWKTSFDPEKCVRCGKCTRVCNFDAVRFGWNNTISFDADRCWGCTLCASACPTGALTVEPIEHHFRNTDADGNLTPIRAGDGSLLF
;
A
#
# COMPACT_ATOMS: atom_id res chain seq x y z
N MET A 1 -39.43 7.59 1.07
CA MET A 1 -38.69 7.40 -0.19
C MET A 1 -38.83 5.95 -0.63
N ALA A 2 -39.01 5.69 -1.91
CA ALA A 2 -38.95 4.32 -2.42
C ALA A 2 -37.56 3.72 -2.13
N GLU A 3 -37.50 2.42 -1.88
CA GLU A 3 -36.25 1.70 -1.55
C GLU A 3 -35.14 1.96 -2.58
N GLN A 4 -35.51 1.96 -3.85
CA GLN A 4 -34.58 2.29 -4.95
C GLN A 4 -34.05 3.73 -4.89
N GLU A 5 -34.85 4.70 -4.45
CA GLU A 5 -34.41 6.10 -4.30
C GLU A 5 -33.39 6.25 -3.17
N VAL A 6 -33.59 5.53 -2.07
CA VAL A 6 -32.63 5.46 -0.94
C VAL A 6 -31.31 4.86 -1.40
N PHE A 7 -31.38 3.75 -2.13
CA PHE A 7 -30.18 3.09 -2.68
C PHE A 7 -29.39 4.04 -3.61
N LEU A 8 -30.03 4.65 -4.59
CA LEU A 8 -29.37 5.58 -5.50
C LEU A 8 -28.78 6.80 -4.78
N LYS A 9 -29.45 7.30 -3.74
CA LYS A 9 -28.91 8.37 -2.91
C LYS A 9 -27.66 7.91 -2.15
N ALA A 10 -27.68 6.71 -1.57
CA ALA A 10 -26.53 6.13 -0.87
C ALA A 10 -25.34 5.97 -1.82
N MET A 11 -25.55 5.43 -3.02
CA MET A 11 -24.48 5.21 -4.01
C MET A 11 -23.84 6.53 -4.45
N ARG A 12 -24.63 7.61 -4.61
CA ARG A 12 -24.07 8.95 -4.89
C ARG A 12 -23.24 9.49 -3.73
N VAL A 13 -23.71 9.34 -2.48
CA VAL A 13 -22.95 9.75 -1.29
C VAL A 13 -21.67 8.94 -1.15
N PHE A 14 -21.73 7.66 -1.46
CA PHE A 14 -20.60 6.73 -1.36
C PHE A 14 -19.67 6.77 -2.59
N GLU A 15 -19.98 7.61 -3.57
CA GLU A 15 -19.20 7.82 -4.80
C GLU A 15 -18.97 6.51 -5.57
N THR A 16 -19.99 5.64 -5.57
CA THR A 16 -19.94 4.34 -6.24
C THR A 16 -20.16 4.51 -7.74
N PRO A 17 -19.28 4.00 -8.60
CA PRO A 17 -19.56 3.95 -10.04
C PRO A 17 -20.79 3.09 -10.34
N GLU A 18 -21.63 3.53 -11.29
CA GLU A 18 -22.89 2.83 -11.61
C GLU A 18 -22.68 1.37 -12.00
N GLU A 19 -21.59 1.09 -12.68
CA GLU A 19 -21.22 -0.27 -13.11
C GLU A 19 -20.91 -1.24 -11.95
N PHE A 20 -20.68 -0.73 -10.73
CA PHE A 20 -20.38 -1.51 -9.52
C PHE A 20 -21.50 -1.49 -8.47
N TYR A 21 -22.70 -1.07 -8.82
CA TYR A 21 -23.83 -1.05 -7.89
C TYR A 21 -24.20 -2.45 -7.35
N GLU A 22 -24.03 -3.49 -8.13
CA GLU A 22 -24.31 -4.86 -7.67
C GLU A 22 -23.23 -5.34 -6.69
N GLU A 23 -21.97 -5.01 -6.91
CA GLU A 23 -20.90 -5.33 -5.96
C GLU A 23 -21.02 -4.48 -4.68
N ALA A 24 -21.47 -3.23 -4.76
CA ALA A 24 -21.73 -2.40 -3.59
C ALA A 24 -22.79 -3.02 -2.66
N LYS A 25 -23.80 -3.71 -3.21
CA LYS A 25 -24.78 -4.46 -2.41
C LYS A 25 -24.18 -5.66 -1.66
N LEU A 26 -23.06 -6.19 -2.13
CA LEU A 26 -22.33 -7.24 -1.41
C LEU A 26 -21.46 -6.68 -0.28
N MET A 27 -21.05 -5.42 -0.40
CA MET A 27 -20.19 -4.71 0.56
C MET A 27 -20.96 -4.07 1.70
N LEU A 28 -22.26 -3.80 1.50
CA LEU A 28 -23.10 -2.99 2.37
C LEU A 28 -24.41 -3.74 2.70
N THR A 29 -24.80 -3.73 3.95
CA THR A 29 -26.14 -4.18 4.37
C THR A 29 -27.20 -3.11 4.07
N ASP A 30 -28.47 -3.48 4.03
CA ASP A 30 -29.60 -2.55 3.84
C ASP A 30 -29.60 -1.43 4.89
N ALA A 31 -29.25 -1.75 6.14
CA ALA A 31 -29.15 -0.76 7.22
C ALA A 31 -27.99 0.24 6.97
N GLU A 32 -26.85 -0.24 6.50
CA GLU A 32 -25.69 0.59 6.15
C GLU A 32 -26.01 1.48 4.93
N ILE A 33 -26.68 0.96 3.90
CA ILE A 33 -27.16 1.73 2.74
C ILE A 33 -28.09 2.86 3.20
N ARG A 34 -29.06 2.55 4.06
CA ARG A 34 -29.97 3.56 4.62
C ARG A 34 -29.22 4.58 5.48
N TYR A 35 -28.25 4.16 6.29
CA TYR A 35 -27.41 5.06 7.07
C TYR A 35 -26.64 6.02 6.17
N ILE A 36 -25.95 5.54 5.14
CA ILE A 36 -25.22 6.36 4.16
C ILE A 36 -26.13 7.40 3.51
N ALA A 37 -27.33 6.99 3.08
CA ALA A 37 -28.27 7.91 2.47
C ALA A 37 -28.79 9.00 3.42
N LEU A 38 -28.89 8.70 4.72
CA LEU A 38 -29.36 9.63 5.75
C LEU A 38 -28.26 10.57 6.24
N ALA A 39 -27.08 10.02 6.56
CA ALA A 39 -25.94 10.78 7.08
C ALA A 39 -25.31 11.70 6.03
N GLY A 40 -25.34 11.32 4.75
CA GLY A 40 -24.64 12.06 3.72
C GLY A 40 -23.13 12.12 3.98
N LYS A 41 -22.51 13.26 3.70
CA LYS A 41 -21.08 13.54 4.00
C LYS A 41 -20.90 14.39 5.28
N GLU A 42 -21.90 14.41 6.15
CA GLU A 42 -21.80 15.14 7.42
C GLU A 42 -20.83 14.44 8.39
N THR A 43 -20.11 15.24 9.17
CA THR A 43 -19.28 14.74 10.25
C THR A 43 -20.12 14.69 11.52
N LEU A 44 -20.36 13.48 12.03
CA LEU A 44 -21.25 13.21 13.15
C LEU A 44 -20.46 12.69 14.35
N SER A 45 -20.78 13.19 15.55
CA SER A 45 -20.29 12.59 16.79
C SER A 45 -20.94 11.21 17.00
N PRO A 46 -20.37 10.33 17.84
CA PRO A 46 -20.98 9.03 18.19
C PRO A 46 -22.44 9.16 18.69
N ALA A 47 -22.72 10.22 19.46
CA ALA A 47 -24.07 10.49 19.97
C ALA A 47 -25.07 10.83 18.83
N GLN A 48 -24.65 11.66 17.87
CA GLN A 48 -25.47 11.99 16.70
C GLN A 48 -25.68 10.77 15.78
N MET A 49 -24.65 9.92 15.63
CA MET A 49 -24.78 8.66 14.89
C MET A 49 -25.78 7.75 15.58
N THR A 50 -25.69 7.59 16.90
CA THR A 50 -26.64 6.80 17.70
C THR A 50 -28.08 7.32 17.54
N GLU A 51 -28.29 8.64 17.65
CA GLU A 51 -29.61 9.26 17.45
C GLU A 51 -30.16 8.96 16.04
N LEU A 52 -29.34 9.09 15.01
CA LEU A 52 -29.71 8.82 13.62
C LEU A 52 -30.12 7.35 13.43
N ILE A 53 -29.36 6.40 14.00
CA ILE A 53 -29.59 4.97 13.90
C ILE A 53 -30.91 4.61 14.61
N VAL A 54 -31.09 5.03 15.86
CA VAL A 54 -32.27 4.72 16.67
C VAL A 54 -33.54 5.33 16.05
N LYS A 55 -33.51 6.61 15.71
CA LYS A 55 -34.64 7.34 15.12
C LYS A 55 -35.18 6.71 13.84
N ASN A 56 -34.30 6.06 13.07
CA ASN A 56 -34.65 5.47 11.77
C ASN A 56 -34.76 3.93 11.84
N GLY A 57 -34.64 3.33 13.03
CA GLY A 57 -34.78 1.89 13.24
C GLY A 57 -33.77 1.08 12.41
N LEU A 58 -32.50 1.52 12.36
CA LEU A 58 -31.47 0.88 11.55
C LEU A 58 -30.81 -0.29 12.27
N SER A 59 -30.75 -0.25 13.60
CA SER A 59 -30.17 -1.31 14.44
C SER A 59 -30.70 -1.21 15.88
N ASP A 60 -30.86 -2.36 16.52
CA ASP A 60 -31.15 -2.48 17.96
C ASP A 60 -29.86 -2.34 18.82
N ASP A 61 -28.67 -2.45 18.18
CA ASP A 61 -27.35 -2.18 18.76
C ASP A 61 -26.66 -1.05 17.97
N PRO A 62 -26.96 0.24 18.26
CA PRO A 62 -26.37 1.36 17.54
C PRO A 62 -24.85 1.45 17.69
N GLU A 63 -24.31 1.14 18.86
CA GLU A 63 -22.86 1.15 19.10
C GLU A 63 -22.14 0.07 18.31
N GLY A 64 -22.72 -1.13 18.26
CA GLY A 64 -22.21 -2.23 17.44
C GLY A 64 -22.22 -1.89 15.95
N MET A 65 -23.29 -1.24 15.47
CA MET A 65 -23.38 -0.77 14.09
C MET A 65 -22.31 0.29 13.77
N ILE A 66 -22.09 1.26 14.67
CA ILE A 66 -21.03 2.28 14.51
C ILE A 66 -19.65 1.62 14.41
N ARG A 67 -19.35 0.70 15.33
CA ARG A 67 -18.07 -0.05 15.29
C ARG A 67 -17.90 -0.85 14.01
N ALA A 68 -18.97 -1.55 13.57
CA ALA A 68 -18.95 -2.34 12.35
C ALA A 68 -18.73 -1.49 11.10
N MET A 69 -19.42 -0.36 10.96
CA MET A 69 -19.22 0.58 9.84
C MET A 69 -17.80 1.14 9.82
N TYR A 70 -17.22 1.43 11.00
CA TYR A 70 -15.83 1.88 11.08
C TYR A 70 -14.84 0.76 10.68
N ALA A 71 -15.01 -0.45 11.22
CA ALA A 71 -14.16 -1.59 10.88
C ALA A 71 -14.19 -1.92 9.38
N LYS A 72 -15.36 -1.84 8.77
CA LYS A 72 -15.54 -2.05 7.32
C LYS A 72 -15.04 -0.89 6.44
N ALA A 73 -14.54 0.18 7.02
CA ALA A 73 -14.19 1.42 6.30
C ALA A 73 -15.38 2.09 5.56
N ILE A 74 -16.60 1.91 6.05
CA ILE A 74 -17.79 2.66 5.59
C ILE A 74 -17.76 4.08 6.15
N THR A 75 -17.19 4.25 7.34
CA THR A 75 -16.94 5.56 7.95
C THR A 75 -15.45 5.76 8.23
N GLU A 76 -15.04 7.02 8.25
CA GLU A 76 -13.72 7.44 8.68
C GLU A 76 -13.81 8.24 9.98
N LYS A 77 -12.75 8.16 10.80
CA LYS A 77 -12.61 8.89 12.05
C LYS A 77 -11.98 10.26 11.78
N ILE A 78 -12.60 11.29 12.30
CA ILE A 78 -12.12 12.68 12.22
C ILE A 78 -11.82 13.14 13.64
N ILE A 79 -10.56 13.44 13.93
CA ILE A 79 -10.12 13.93 15.23
C ILE A 79 -9.69 15.38 15.09
N PRO A 80 -10.38 16.33 15.75
CA PRO A 80 -10.03 17.75 15.66
C PRO A 80 -8.58 18.03 16.11
N GLY A 81 -7.82 18.71 15.24
CA GLY A 81 -6.43 19.07 15.51
C GLY A 81 -5.43 17.92 15.38
N PHE A 82 -5.87 16.74 14.96
CA PHE A 82 -4.95 15.63 14.70
C PHE A 82 -4.14 15.91 13.42
N VAL A 83 -2.81 15.77 13.55
CA VAL A 83 -1.87 15.82 12.43
C VAL A 83 -1.29 14.43 12.26
N ASN A 84 -1.51 13.82 11.11
CA ASN A 84 -0.98 12.47 10.84
C ASN A 84 0.56 12.51 10.78
N PRO A 85 1.26 11.85 11.73
CA PRO A 85 2.71 11.89 11.79
C PRO A 85 3.39 11.26 10.57
N VAL A 86 2.70 10.42 9.83
CA VAL A 86 3.23 9.85 8.58
C VAL A 86 3.60 10.94 7.57
N TYR A 87 2.88 12.06 7.56
CA TYR A 87 3.22 13.19 6.66
C TYR A 87 4.60 13.79 6.93
N GLY A 88 5.12 13.69 8.16
CA GLY A 88 6.46 14.12 8.48
C GLY A 88 7.57 13.32 7.80
N LEU A 89 7.31 12.05 7.49
CA LEU A 89 8.25 11.22 6.73
C LEU A 89 8.42 11.70 5.28
N PHE A 90 7.46 12.45 4.77
CA PHE A 90 7.44 12.97 3.39
C PHE A 90 7.81 14.46 3.31
N GLY A 91 8.39 15.01 4.38
CA GLY A 91 8.87 16.38 4.41
C GLY A 91 7.78 17.45 4.57
N ASN A 92 6.54 17.06 4.91
CA ASN A 92 5.52 18.03 5.32
C ASN A 92 5.86 18.62 6.69
N PRO A 93 5.63 19.91 6.93
CA PRO A 93 5.99 20.53 8.19
C PRO A 93 5.13 19.98 9.34
N VAL A 94 5.78 19.27 10.25
CA VAL A 94 5.19 18.73 11.49
C VAL A 94 5.87 19.30 12.73
N GLY A 95 6.79 20.25 12.56
CA GLY A 95 7.64 20.86 13.58
C GLY A 95 9.13 20.56 13.38
N GLU A 96 10.01 21.45 13.86
CA GLU A 96 11.48 21.33 13.67
C GLU A 96 12.06 20.11 14.38
N ASP A 97 11.49 19.71 15.53
CA ASP A 97 11.93 18.57 16.36
C ASP A 97 11.16 17.27 16.04
N PHE A 98 10.45 17.20 14.92
CA PHE A 98 9.63 16.03 14.60
C PHE A 98 10.48 14.79 14.34
N ASP A 99 10.20 13.72 15.09
CA ASP A 99 10.78 12.39 14.87
C ASP A 99 9.65 11.34 14.85
N PHE A 100 9.33 10.84 13.67
CA PHE A 100 8.29 9.81 13.47
C PHE A 100 8.49 8.60 14.38
N TYR A 101 9.71 8.24 14.70
CA TYR A 101 10.00 7.06 15.52
C TYR A 101 9.78 7.26 17.01
N LYS A 102 9.52 8.50 17.43
CA LYS A 102 9.24 8.87 18.83
C LYS A 102 7.80 9.30 19.10
N VAL A 103 6.97 9.40 18.04
CA VAL A 103 5.55 9.77 18.23
C VAL A 103 4.69 8.57 18.59
N GLU A 104 3.52 8.85 19.17
CA GLU A 104 2.52 7.83 19.47
C GLU A 104 2.09 7.11 18.19
N ARG A 105 2.09 5.78 18.22
CA ARG A 105 1.80 4.93 17.07
C ARG A 105 0.35 4.49 16.98
N GLU A 106 -0.41 4.64 18.04
CA GLU A 106 -1.80 4.24 18.18
C GLU A 106 -2.67 5.44 18.55
N VAL A 107 -3.97 5.34 18.29
CA VAL A 107 -4.93 6.37 18.71
C VAL A 107 -5.07 6.34 20.22
N THR A 108 -4.80 7.46 20.86
CA THR A 108 -4.93 7.59 22.32
C THR A 108 -6.40 7.60 22.76
N PRO A 109 -6.70 7.26 24.06
CA PRO A 109 -8.04 7.37 24.61
C PRO A 109 -8.62 8.79 24.49
N GLU A 110 -7.80 9.83 24.67
CA GLU A 110 -8.17 11.24 24.59
C GLU A 110 -8.52 11.63 23.14
N GLU A 111 -7.80 11.12 22.16
CA GLU A 111 -8.11 11.31 20.73
C GLU A 111 -9.41 10.61 20.36
N ASN A 112 -9.59 9.36 20.80
CA ASN A 112 -10.84 8.62 20.58
C ASN A 112 -12.05 9.33 21.20
N ALA A 113 -11.91 9.91 22.39
CA ALA A 113 -12.99 10.64 23.05
C ALA A 113 -13.46 11.90 22.29
N ARG A 114 -12.57 12.48 21.44
CA ARG A 114 -12.87 13.66 20.62
C ARG A 114 -13.27 13.30 19.18
N ALA A 115 -13.25 12.00 18.83
CA ALA A 115 -13.49 11.55 17.48
C ALA A 115 -14.94 11.79 17.05
N SER A 116 -15.08 12.20 15.81
CA SER A 116 -16.33 12.19 15.05
C SER A 116 -16.14 11.34 13.80
N TYR A 117 -17.21 11.03 13.11
CA TYR A 117 -17.16 10.11 11.98
C TYR A 117 -17.88 10.70 10.76
N ARG A 118 -17.36 10.40 9.58
CA ARG A 118 -17.94 10.77 8.29
C ARG A 118 -17.99 9.55 7.37
N VAL A 119 -19.00 9.49 6.52
CA VAL A 119 -19.10 8.45 5.49
C VAL A 119 -17.93 8.58 4.50
N THR A 120 -17.24 7.45 4.23
CA THR A 120 -16.14 7.36 3.26
C THR A 120 -16.67 7.29 1.82
N ASN A 121 -16.00 6.57 0.96
CA ASN A 121 -16.39 6.34 -0.43
C ASN A 121 -16.12 4.89 -0.84
N PHE A 122 -16.53 4.55 -2.04
CA PHE A 122 -16.36 3.22 -2.62
C PHE A 122 -14.87 2.84 -2.77
N TYR A 123 -14.02 3.80 -3.17
CA TYR A 123 -12.57 3.59 -3.31
C TYR A 123 -11.92 3.16 -1.99
N THR A 124 -12.25 3.81 -0.88
CA THR A 124 -11.75 3.42 0.45
C THR A 124 -12.29 2.05 0.88
N ARG A 125 -13.57 1.77 0.60
CA ARG A 125 -14.25 0.54 1.06
C ARG A 125 -13.81 -0.71 0.31
N LEU A 126 -13.56 -0.62 -0.99
CA LEU A 126 -13.30 -1.77 -1.86
C LEU A 126 -12.08 -2.59 -1.42
N PRO A 127 -10.89 -2.01 -1.16
CA PRO A 127 -9.75 -2.75 -0.63
C PRO A 127 -10.04 -3.43 0.70
N TYR A 128 -10.73 -2.76 1.62
CA TYR A 128 -11.12 -3.36 2.92
C TYR A 128 -12.06 -4.56 2.75
N PHE A 129 -12.99 -4.49 1.82
CA PHE A 129 -13.86 -5.61 1.51
C PHE A 129 -13.08 -6.82 1.01
N ALA A 130 -12.16 -6.63 0.07
CA ALA A 130 -11.33 -7.70 -0.44
C ALA A 130 -10.39 -8.29 0.63
N GLN A 131 -9.80 -7.43 1.50
CA GLN A 131 -8.83 -7.84 2.51
C GLN A 131 -9.46 -8.55 3.70
N PHE A 132 -10.57 -8.04 4.22
CA PHE A 132 -11.08 -8.41 5.53
C PHE A 132 -12.44 -9.13 5.50
N GLU A 133 -13.04 -9.27 4.32
CA GLU A 133 -14.27 -10.03 4.09
C GLU A 133 -14.08 -11.04 2.93
N PRO A 134 -13.00 -11.85 2.94
CA PRO A 134 -12.62 -12.70 1.81
C PRO A 134 -13.71 -13.70 1.42
N ASP A 135 -14.50 -14.19 2.38
CA ASP A 135 -15.60 -15.15 2.12
C ASP A 135 -16.72 -14.50 1.30
N ALA A 136 -16.97 -13.21 1.50
CA ALA A 136 -17.96 -12.45 0.72
C ALA A 136 -17.38 -11.99 -0.64
N TYR A 137 -16.07 -11.72 -0.71
CA TYR A 137 -15.38 -11.32 -1.94
C TYR A 137 -15.14 -12.51 -2.89
N ALA A 138 -14.81 -13.69 -2.36
CA ALA A 138 -14.42 -14.85 -3.17
C ALA A 138 -15.47 -15.28 -4.21
N PRO A 139 -16.80 -15.24 -3.95
CA PRO A 139 -17.82 -15.64 -4.93
C PRO A 139 -17.99 -14.68 -6.11
N ILE A 140 -17.46 -13.45 -6.06
CA ILE A 140 -17.58 -12.50 -7.16
C ILE A 140 -16.95 -13.09 -8.42
N PRO A 141 -17.65 -13.08 -9.57
CA PRO A 141 -17.12 -13.62 -10.83
C PRO A 141 -15.78 -13.02 -11.23
N LYS A 142 -14.89 -13.85 -11.76
CA LYS A 142 -13.52 -13.46 -12.17
C LYS A 142 -13.49 -12.17 -13.00
N ALA A 143 -14.36 -12.05 -14.00
CA ALA A 143 -14.42 -10.86 -14.84
C ALA A 143 -14.79 -9.58 -14.06
N ARG A 144 -15.65 -9.71 -13.04
CA ARG A 144 -16.03 -8.57 -12.17
C ARG A 144 -14.90 -8.18 -11.24
N LYS A 145 -14.17 -9.16 -10.65
CA LYS A 145 -12.96 -8.88 -9.87
C LYS A 145 -11.90 -8.18 -10.70
N GLN A 146 -11.74 -8.56 -11.96
CA GLN A 146 -10.83 -7.87 -12.88
C GLN A 146 -11.26 -6.41 -13.11
N ALA A 147 -12.56 -6.15 -13.30
CA ALA A 147 -13.07 -4.80 -13.48
C ALA A 147 -12.89 -3.93 -12.21
N LEU A 148 -13.18 -4.50 -11.03
CA LEU A 148 -12.95 -3.83 -9.74
C LEU A 148 -11.46 -3.49 -9.53
N ASN A 149 -10.59 -4.45 -9.78
CA ASN A 149 -9.14 -4.26 -9.64
C ASN A 149 -8.60 -3.23 -10.65
N GLU A 150 -9.11 -3.24 -11.88
CA GLU A 150 -8.70 -2.27 -12.90
C GLU A 150 -9.14 -0.86 -12.52
N TRP A 151 -10.37 -0.70 -12.04
CA TRP A 151 -10.87 0.58 -11.58
C TRP A 151 -10.07 1.11 -10.37
N ASP A 152 -9.86 0.27 -9.35
CA ASP A 152 -9.08 0.63 -8.15
C ASP A 152 -7.63 1.02 -8.50
N LEU A 153 -7.02 0.31 -9.46
CA LEU A 153 -5.68 0.62 -9.96
C LEU A 153 -5.64 1.97 -10.72
N ILE A 154 -6.69 2.32 -11.44
CA ILE A 154 -6.79 3.63 -12.13
C ILE A 154 -6.90 4.76 -11.09
N GLU A 155 -7.75 4.60 -10.06
CA GLU A 155 -7.86 5.58 -8.98
C GLU A 155 -6.52 5.74 -8.24
N TYR A 156 -5.85 4.61 -7.92
CA TYR A 156 -4.51 4.63 -7.34
C TYR A 156 -3.50 5.37 -8.26
N MET A 157 -3.58 5.16 -9.57
CA MET A 157 -2.70 5.85 -10.52
C MET A 157 -2.94 7.36 -10.53
N HIS A 158 -4.19 7.82 -10.44
CA HIS A 158 -4.53 9.24 -10.35
C HIS A 158 -3.91 9.90 -9.11
N ASP A 159 -3.85 9.19 -7.98
CA ASP A 159 -3.24 9.71 -6.75
C ASP A 159 -1.73 9.97 -6.90
N TYR A 160 -1.04 9.17 -7.73
CA TYR A 160 0.42 9.19 -7.84
C TYR A 160 0.96 9.75 -9.16
N GLU A 161 0.11 9.95 -10.17
CA GLU A 161 0.55 10.30 -11.53
C GLU A 161 1.44 11.54 -11.56
N ASN A 162 1.04 12.62 -10.89
CA ASN A 162 1.80 13.87 -10.91
C ASN A 162 3.19 13.72 -10.28
N VAL A 163 3.27 13.01 -9.14
CA VAL A 163 4.55 12.75 -8.46
C VAL A 163 5.45 11.88 -9.32
N ILE A 164 4.92 10.84 -9.94
CA ILE A 164 5.68 9.93 -10.82
C ILE A 164 6.21 10.70 -12.04
N ARG A 165 5.37 11.51 -12.70
CA ARG A 165 5.78 12.34 -13.85
C ARG A 165 6.88 13.32 -13.48
N SER A 166 6.73 14.04 -12.35
CA SER A 166 7.75 14.95 -11.85
C SER A 166 9.10 14.25 -11.65
N LYS A 167 9.09 13.06 -11.05
CA LYS A 167 10.30 12.24 -10.89
C LYS A 167 10.89 11.75 -12.21
N MET A 168 10.05 11.37 -13.18
CA MET A 168 10.52 11.00 -14.52
C MET A 168 11.17 12.17 -15.25
N ASP A 169 10.71 13.40 -15.01
CA ASP A 169 11.32 14.62 -15.51
C ASP A 169 12.60 15.02 -14.76
N GLY A 170 13.02 14.24 -13.76
CA GLY A 170 14.24 14.40 -13.01
C GLY A 170 14.13 15.34 -11.81
N TYR A 171 12.91 15.62 -11.33
CA TYR A 171 12.68 16.38 -10.11
C TYR A 171 12.43 15.45 -8.92
N GLU A 172 13.01 15.79 -7.77
CA GLU A 172 12.68 15.14 -6.53
C GLU A 172 11.54 15.90 -5.84
N GLU A 173 10.35 15.31 -5.82
CA GLU A 173 9.30 15.75 -4.93
C GLU A 173 9.42 15.00 -3.60
N LYS A 174 9.26 15.73 -2.49
CA LYS A 174 9.37 15.20 -1.12
C LYS A 174 8.19 14.28 -0.73
N MET A 175 7.37 13.87 -1.68
CA MET A 175 6.21 13.03 -1.42
C MET A 175 6.48 11.59 -1.80
N HIS A 176 6.05 10.69 -0.93
CA HIS A 176 5.77 9.27 -1.14
C HIS A 176 6.82 8.52 -1.97
N GLN A 177 7.86 8.06 -1.29
CA GLN A 177 8.91 7.28 -1.94
C GLN A 177 8.70 5.79 -1.63
N ASN A 178 8.24 5.04 -2.62
CA ASN A 178 8.34 3.60 -2.60
C ASN A 178 9.73 3.22 -3.11
N ASP A 179 10.57 2.69 -2.22
CA ASP A 179 11.92 2.27 -2.55
C ASP A 179 12.03 0.74 -2.52
N TRP A 180 12.70 0.17 -3.52
CA TRP A 180 13.12 -1.21 -3.42
C TRP A 180 14.18 -1.36 -2.32
N LEU A 181 13.91 -2.24 -1.36
CA LEU A 181 14.79 -2.48 -0.24
C LEU A 181 15.67 -3.72 -0.48
N SER A 182 16.96 -3.58 -0.21
CA SER A 182 17.83 -4.73 0.02
C SER A 182 17.42 -5.48 1.31
N LEU A 183 17.99 -6.67 1.55
CA LEU A 183 17.69 -7.39 2.79
C LEU A 183 18.13 -6.58 4.02
N ASP A 184 19.31 -5.98 3.96
CA ASP A 184 19.86 -5.21 5.09
C ASP A 184 19.02 -3.96 5.38
N GLU A 185 18.55 -3.26 4.33
CA GLU A 185 17.64 -2.13 4.48
C GLU A 185 16.29 -2.54 5.05
N ALA A 186 15.72 -3.67 4.58
CA ALA A 186 14.48 -4.20 5.13
C ALA A 186 14.63 -4.55 6.63
N MET A 187 15.74 -5.18 7.02
CA MET A 187 16.04 -5.46 8.43
C MET A 187 16.23 -4.17 9.24
N ALA A 188 16.88 -3.15 8.68
CA ALA A 188 17.06 -1.86 9.34
C ALA A 188 15.72 -1.12 9.54
N VAL A 189 14.80 -1.21 8.57
CA VAL A 189 13.43 -0.65 8.70
C VAL A 189 12.68 -1.35 9.84
N LEU A 190 12.77 -2.68 9.95
CA LEU A 190 12.17 -3.41 11.06
C LEU A 190 12.73 -2.98 12.42
N GLU A 191 14.06 -2.86 12.53
CA GLU A 191 14.72 -2.42 13.78
C GLU A 191 14.29 -1.03 14.22
N LYS A 192 14.18 -0.08 13.28
CA LYS A 192 13.70 1.27 13.57
C LYS A 192 12.26 1.31 14.07
N ASN A 193 11.44 0.35 13.66
CA ASN A 193 10.02 0.28 13.99
C ASN A 193 9.70 -0.83 15.02
N ARG A 194 10.69 -1.36 15.72
CA ARG A 194 10.59 -2.54 16.60
C ARG A 194 9.46 -2.47 17.64
N ASP A 195 9.10 -1.27 18.08
CA ASP A 195 8.11 -1.07 19.14
C ASP A 195 6.67 -1.18 18.65
N PHE A 196 6.46 -1.04 17.34
CA PHE A 196 5.13 -1.14 16.74
C PHE A 196 5.18 -1.77 15.35
N ILE A 197 4.94 -3.06 15.30
CA ILE A 197 4.86 -3.83 14.04
C ILE A 197 3.56 -4.62 14.03
N TYR A 198 2.80 -4.55 12.94
CA TYR A 198 1.65 -5.43 12.72
C TYR A 198 1.59 -5.93 11.28
N LEU A 199 0.91 -7.04 11.09
CA LEU A 199 0.78 -7.75 9.83
C LEU A 199 -0.67 -7.77 9.38
N ILE A 200 -0.89 -7.51 8.08
CA ILE A 200 -2.21 -7.57 7.44
C ILE A 200 -2.15 -8.29 6.10
N PRO A 201 -3.28 -8.78 5.58
CA PRO A 201 -3.38 -9.17 4.17
C PRO A 201 -3.05 -8.00 3.26
N CYS A 202 -2.39 -8.27 2.14
CA CYS A 202 -2.07 -7.25 1.14
C CYS A 202 -3.30 -6.95 0.27
N ASN A 203 -3.76 -5.68 0.21
CA ASN A 203 -4.91 -5.29 -0.61
C ASN A 203 -4.71 -5.62 -2.10
N CYS A 204 -3.59 -5.24 -2.69
CA CYS A 204 -3.31 -5.53 -4.10
C CYS A 204 -3.40 -7.04 -4.41
N LYS A 205 -2.93 -7.91 -3.49
CA LYS A 205 -3.03 -9.37 -3.65
C LYS A 205 -4.45 -9.88 -3.49
N MET A 206 -5.19 -9.37 -2.50
CA MET A 206 -6.55 -9.80 -2.24
C MET A 206 -7.52 -9.36 -3.34
N MET A 207 -7.25 -8.23 -3.99
CA MET A 207 -8.02 -7.74 -5.13
C MET A 207 -7.82 -8.61 -6.38
N VAL A 208 -6.63 -9.16 -6.58
CA VAL A 208 -6.32 -10.02 -7.72
C VAL A 208 -7.01 -11.38 -7.55
N TYR A 209 -7.77 -11.77 -8.55
CA TYR A 209 -8.58 -13.00 -8.54
C TYR A 209 -7.77 -14.30 -8.67
N ASP A 210 -6.51 -14.21 -9.09
CA ASP A 210 -5.69 -15.38 -9.45
C ASP A 210 -4.20 -15.07 -9.24
N HIS A 211 -3.70 -15.42 -8.06
CA HIS A 211 -2.29 -15.37 -7.75
C HIS A 211 -1.88 -16.55 -6.85
N ASP A 212 -0.62 -16.95 -6.94
CA ASP A 212 -0.04 -18.12 -6.28
C ASP A 212 0.86 -17.79 -5.08
N LYS A 213 0.95 -16.53 -4.71
CA LYS A 213 1.81 -16.04 -3.63
C LYS A 213 1.06 -15.94 -2.30
N LEU A 214 1.83 -15.80 -1.23
CA LEU A 214 1.28 -15.52 0.10
C LEU A 214 0.52 -14.19 0.10
N THR A 215 -0.59 -14.12 0.82
CA THR A 215 -1.46 -12.93 0.90
C THR A 215 -1.24 -12.10 2.16
N GLU A 216 -1.01 -12.71 3.33
CA GLU A 216 -0.75 -12.01 4.58
C GLU A 216 0.73 -11.57 4.64
N VAL A 217 1.05 -10.48 3.95
CA VAL A 217 2.43 -10.05 3.67
C VAL A 217 2.67 -8.55 3.82
N CYS A 218 1.65 -7.77 4.16
CA CYS A 218 1.81 -6.33 4.37
C CYS A 218 2.22 -6.05 5.82
N VAL A 219 3.44 -5.51 6.01
CA VAL A 219 3.96 -5.12 7.32
C VAL A 219 3.75 -3.62 7.50
N ARG A 220 3.15 -3.24 8.61
CA ARG A 220 2.81 -1.86 8.94
C ARG A 220 3.44 -1.43 10.24
N PHE A 221 3.75 -0.14 10.37
CA PHE A 221 4.46 0.45 11.52
C PHE A 221 3.72 1.60 12.17
N TYR A 222 2.49 1.86 11.75
CA TYR A 222 1.66 2.94 12.27
C TYR A 222 0.19 2.53 12.32
N GLY A 223 -0.42 2.66 13.48
CA GLY A 223 -1.80 2.27 13.80
C GLY A 223 -2.69 3.46 14.21
N GLY A 224 -2.39 4.67 13.74
CA GLY A 224 -3.20 5.87 14.00
C GLY A 224 -4.56 5.86 13.31
N PRO A 225 -5.31 6.97 13.38
CA PRO A 225 -6.68 7.03 12.89
C PRO A 225 -6.83 6.55 11.45
N ASN A 226 -7.87 5.75 11.22
CA ASN A 226 -8.26 5.20 9.92
C ASN A 226 -7.31 4.15 9.31
N THR A 227 -6.25 3.76 10.00
CA THR A 227 -5.44 2.61 9.58
C THR A 227 -6.20 1.30 9.80
N GLU A 228 -5.71 0.24 9.20
CA GLU A 228 -6.28 -1.11 9.38
C GLU A 228 -6.27 -1.51 10.86
N TYR A 229 -5.19 -1.16 11.59
CA TYR A 229 -5.06 -1.45 13.02
C TYR A 229 -6.09 -0.72 13.89
N ASP A 230 -6.26 0.59 13.70
CA ASP A 230 -7.26 1.39 14.43
C ASP A 230 -8.71 0.92 14.13
N ARG A 231 -8.93 0.36 12.96
CA ARG A 231 -10.20 -0.27 12.57
C ARG A 231 -10.42 -1.68 13.13
N GLY A 232 -9.43 -2.21 13.87
CA GLY A 232 -9.50 -3.53 14.52
C GLY A 232 -9.01 -4.67 13.65
N HIS A 233 -8.25 -4.41 12.59
CA HIS A 233 -7.69 -5.41 11.71
C HIS A 233 -6.18 -5.59 11.89
N GLY A 234 -5.69 -6.77 11.46
CA GLY A 234 -4.29 -7.12 11.57
C GLY A 234 -3.91 -7.65 12.95
N ARG A 235 -2.70 -8.16 13.06
CA ARG A 235 -2.16 -8.67 14.31
C ARG A 235 -0.78 -8.10 14.60
N ARG A 236 -0.55 -7.76 15.86
CA ARG A 236 0.79 -7.38 16.33
C ARG A 236 1.73 -8.57 16.20
N ILE A 237 2.94 -8.29 15.77
CA ILE A 237 4.03 -9.27 15.68
C ILE A 237 5.29 -8.73 16.34
N THR A 238 6.16 -9.63 16.79
CA THR A 238 7.45 -9.25 17.35
C THR A 238 8.45 -8.89 16.24
N LEU A 239 9.53 -8.21 16.61
CA LEU A 239 10.62 -7.92 15.69
C LEU A 239 11.23 -9.21 15.10
N GLU A 240 11.44 -10.23 15.93
CA GLU A 240 11.99 -11.51 15.52
C GLU A 240 11.07 -12.22 14.52
N GLU A 241 9.77 -12.27 14.82
CA GLU A 241 8.78 -12.80 13.88
C GLU A 241 8.76 -12.04 12.55
N ALA A 242 8.83 -10.71 12.59
CA ALA A 242 8.88 -9.88 11.40
C ALA A 242 10.10 -10.18 10.53
N LYS A 243 11.28 -10.36 11.14
CA LYS A 243 12.51 -10.74 10.44
C LYS A 243 12.40 -12.12 9.79
N GLU A 244 11.88 -13.12 10.50
CA GLU A 244 11.65 -14.46 9.97
C GLU A 244 10.67 -14.43 8.77
N LEU A 245 9.59 -13.65 8.88
CA LEU A 245 8.62 -13.49 7.81
C LEU A 245 9.25 -12.84 6.58
N VAL A 246 10.07 -11.80 6.72
CA VAL A 246 10.75 -11.15 5.59
C VAL A 246 11.67 -12.13 4.88
N LEU A 247 12.44 -12.96 5.61
CA LEU A 247 13.27 -14.01 5.02
C LEU A 247 12.44 -15.03 4.24
N LYS A 248 11.31 -15.47 4.82
CA LYS A 248 10.36 -16.37 4.17
C LYS A 248 9.75 -15.74 2.90
N PHE A 249 9.37 -14.48 2.96
CA PHE A 249 8.81 -13.75 1.82
C PHE A 249 9.83 -13.63 0.67
N ARG A 250 11.08 -13.28 0.97
CA ARG A 250 12.14 -13.22 -0.03
C ARG A 250 12.41 -14.59 -0.66
N ALA A 251 12.45 -15.65 0.15
CA ALA A 251 12.60 -17.01 -0.35
C ALA A 251 11.44 -17.44 -1.28
N SER A 252 10.25 -16.88 -1.07
CA SER A 252 9.07 -17.07 -1.91
C SER A 252 9.03 -16.14 -3.14
N GLY A 253 10.05 -15.31 -3.36
CA GLY A 253 10.12 -14.37 -4.48
C GLY A 253 9.34 -13.07 -4.26
N LEU A 254 9.02 -12.70 -3.02
CA LEU A 254 8.39 -11.42 -2.72
C LEU A 254 9.45 -10.34 -2.47
N MET A 255 9.30 -9.23 -3.19
CA MET A 255 10.17 -8.06 -3.13
C MET A 255 9.75 -7.16 -1.97
N GLN A 256 10.72 -6.59 -1.25
CA GLN A 256 10.44 -5.58 -0.23
C GLN A 256 10.44 -4.19 -0.85
N CYS A 257 9.36 -3.47 -0.59
CA CYS A 257 9.20 -2.07 -0.96
C CYS A 257 8.70 -1.29 0.26
N GLY A 258 9.34 -0.19 0.61
CA GLY A 258 9.07 0.48 1.87
C GLY A 258 9.09 1.99 1.81
N GLU A 259 8.36 2.61 2.75
CA GLU A 259 8.14 4.04 2.88
C GLU A 259 8.39 4.55 4.32
N GLY A 260 9.04 3.75 5.16
CA GLY A 260 9.30 4.09 6.56
C GLY A 260 8.15 3.76 7.52
N TYR A 261 6.88 3.97 7.17
CA TYR A 261 5.71 3.61 7.98
C TYR A 261 5.06 2.28 7.56
N SER A 262 5.49 1.74 6.44
CA SER A 262 5.04 0.46 5.89
C SER A 262 6.13 -0.25 5.12
N MET A 263 6.04 -1.57 5.05
CA MET A 263 6.86 -2.39 4.18
C MET A 263 5.98 -3.41 3.47
N CYS A 264 5.79 -3.20 2.18
CA CYS A 264 5.13 -4.14 1.29
C CYS A 264 6.05 -5.30 0.95
N ASN A 265 5.48 -6.50 0.83
CA ASN A 265 6.18 -7.68 0.33
C ASN A 265 5.43 -8.17 -0.91
N CYS A 266 5.82 -7.62 -2.05
CA CYS A 266 5.05 -7.71 -3.29
C CYS A 266 5.70 -8.63 -4.33
N ASP A 267 4.91 -9.04 -5.31
CA ASP A 267 5.38 -9.60 -6.57
C ASP A 267 4.93 -8.73 -7.75
N SER A 268 5.46 -9.01 -8.93
CA SER A 268 5.18 -8.22 -10.12
C SER A 268 3.81 -8.50 -10.77
N GLN A 269 3.02 -9.44 -10.23
CA GLN A 269 1.74 -9.86 -10.83
C GLN A 269 0.56 -9.01 -10.36
N CYS A 270 0.65 -8.48 -9.13
CA CYS A 270 -0.47 -7.78 -8.50
C CYS A 270 -0.09 -6.44 -7.85
N CYS A 271 1.20 -6.08 -7.80
CA CYS A 271 1.67 -4.88 -7.12
C CYS A 271 1.23 -3.62 -7.87
N PHE A 272 0.39 -2.78 -7.26
CA PHE A 272 -0.09 -1.54 -7.87
C PHE A 272 1.04 -0.58 -8.24
N PRO A 273 2.03 -0.28 -7.38
CA PRO A 273 3.18 0.51 -7.78
C PRO A 273 3.90 -0.02 -9.03
N VAL A 274 4.08 -1.35 -9.14
CA VAL A 274 4.72 -1.96 -10.32
C VAL A 274 3.85 -1.80 -11.55
N GLU A 275 2.54 -2.01 -11.43
CA GLU A 275 1.63 -1.94 -12.56
C GLU A 275 1.47 -0.50 -13.08
N VAL A 276 1.33 0.48 -12.18
CA VAL A 276 1.32 1.90 -12.53
C VAL A 276 2.64 2.30 -13.21
N SER A 277 3.77 1.86 -12.65
CA SER A 277 5.08 2.11 -13.26
C SER A 277 5.20 1.54 -14.68
N ARG A 278 4.67 0.34 -14.92
CA ARG A 278 4.63 -0.24 -16.28
C ARG A 278 3.80 0.60 -17.25
N ARG A 279 2.63 1.04 -16.83
CA ARG A 279 1.72 1.88 -17.64
C ARG A 279 2.31 3.24 -17.96
N MET A 280 3.03 3.82 -17.02
CA MET A 280 3.64 5.14 -17.17
C MET A 280 5.06 5.11 -17.76
N GLY A 281 5.68 3.93 -17.93
CA GLY A 281 7.07 3.81 -18.34
C GLY A 281 8.06 4.28 -17.26
N ALA A 282 7.68 4.21 -15.99
CA ALA A 282 8.40 4.78 -14.85
C ALA A 282 9.30 3.77 -14.11
N ARG A 283 9.81 2.76 -14.80
CA ARG A 283 10.72 1.76 -14.23
C ARG A 283 11.94 2.42 -13.59
N GLY A 284 12.24 2.04 -12.34
CA GLY A 284 13.36 2.57 -11.58
C GLY A 284 13.09 3.90 -10.88
N VAL A 285 11.99 4.57 -11.24
CA VAL A 285 11.51 5.81 -10.63
C VAL A 285 10.46 5.53 -9.54
N PHE A 286 9.54 4.61 -9.84
CA PHE A 286 8.46 4.24 -8.91
C PHE A 286 8.07 2.75 -9.11
N PRO A 287 8.36 1.84 -8.17
CA PRO A 287 9.27 2.05 -7.02
C PRO A 287 10.69 2.43 -7.45
N ARG A 288 11.35 3.24 -6.63
CA ARG A 288 12.69 3.70 -6.93
C ARG A 288 13.71 2.56 -6.84
N ALA A 289 14.56 2.44 -7.84
CA ALA A 289 15.68 1.50 -7.83
C ALA A 289 16.91 2.14 -7.17
N ASN A 290 17.27 1.68 -5.98
CA ASN A 290 18.46 2.12 -5.26
C ASN A 290 19.68 1.21 -5.50
N TRP A 291 19.49 0.13 -6.25
CA TRP A 291 20.46 -0.94 -6.40
C TRP A 291 20.62 -1.36 -7.85
N LYS A 292 21.87 -1.41 -8.31
CA LYS A 292 22.25 -1.96 -9.61
C LYS A 292 22.74 -3.39 -9.41
N THR A 293 22.20 -4.31 -10.20
CA THR A 293 22.59 -5.73 -10.17
C THR A 293 23.67 -6.01 -11.20
N SER A 294 24.68 -6.79 -10.81
CA SER A 294 25.75 -7.31 -11.68
C SER A 294 25.79 -8.83 -11.62
N PHE A 295 26.18 -9.46 -12.73
CA PHE A 295 26.30 -10.92 -12.86
C PHE A 295 27.69 -11.34 -13.30
N ASP A 296 28.31 -12.22 -12.50
CA ASP A 296 29.60 -12.86 -12.77
C ASP A 296 29.36 -14.33 -13.16
N PRO A 297 29.47 -14.69 -14.45
CA PRO A 297 29.23 -16.05 -14.90
C PRO A 297 30.28 -17.06 -14.41
N GLU A 298 31.49 -16.61 -14.04
CA GLU A 298 32.55 -17.50 -13.56
C GLU A 298 32.25 -18.03 -12.16
N LYS A 299 31.57 -17.24 -11.32
CA LYS A 299 31.12 -17.67 -9.99
C LYS A 299 29.82 -18.49 -10.01
N CYS A 300 29.17 -18.59 -11.17
CA CYS A 300 27.84 -19.17 -11.27
C CYS A 300 27.87 -20.70 -11.28
N VAL A 301 27.30 -21.34 -10.26
CA VAL A 301 27.14 -22.79 -10.20
C VAL A 301 25.85 -23.31 -10.85
N ARG A 302 25.10 -22.45 -11.54
CA ARG A 302 23.90 -22.78 -12.32
C ARG A 302 22.76 -23.43 -11.52
N CYS A 303 22.65 -23.15 -10.22
CA CYS A 303 21.65 -23.74 -9.33
C CYS A 303 20.22 -23.26 -9.56
N GLY A 304 20.01 -22.20 -10.33
CA GLY A 304 18.70 -21.65 -10.71
C GLY A 304 17.90 -20.96 -9.60
N LYS A 305 18.46 -20.76 -8.40
CA LYS A 305 17.72 -20.09 -7.31
C LYS A 305 17.29 -18.66 -7.70
N CYS A 306 18.16 -17.94 -8.38
CA CYS A 306 17.91 -16.58 -8.83
C CYS A 306 16.79 -16.47 -9.88
N THR A 307 16.62 -17.46 -10.75
CA THR A 307 15.56 -17.44 -11.77
C THR A 307 14.19 -17.66 -11.16
N ARG A 308 14.11 -18.39 -10.03
CA ARG A 308 12.85 -18.66 -9.33
C ARG A 308 12.29 -17.46 -8.58
N VAL A 309 13.17 -16.55 -8.16
CA VAL A 309 12.78 -15.34 -7.41
C VAL A 309 12.72 -14.08 -8.26
N CYS A 310 13.15 -14.14 -9.53
CA CYS A 310 13.13 -12.97 -10.41
C CYS A 310 11.71 -12.69 -10.89
N ASN A 311 11.16 -11.57 -10.49
CA ASN A 311 9.81 -11.14 -10.84
C ASN A 311 9.70 -10.51 -12.23
N PHE A 312 10.83 -10.19 -12.88
CA PHE A 312 10.88 -9.38 -14.11
C PHE A 312 11.54 -10.11 -15.27
N ASP A 313 11.80 -11.39 -15.12
CA ASP A 313 12.53 -12.19 -16.12
C ASP A 313 13.87 -11.59 -16.55
N ALA A 314 14.50 -10.82 -15.66
CA ALA A 314 15.84 -10.30 -15.87
C ALA A 314 16.90 -11.39 -15.70
N VAL A 315 16.63 -12.41 -14.90
CA VAL A 315 17.49 -13.59 -14.71
C VAL A 315 16.75 -14.81 -15.20
N ARG A 316 17.31 -15.51 -16.19
CA ARG A 316 16.66 -16.65 -16.85
C ARG A 316 17.62 -17.82 -17.06
N PHE A 317 17.05 -19.02 -17.17
CA PHE A 317 17.74 -20.15 -17.77
C PHE A 317 17.83 -19.97 -19.28
N GLY A 318 19.04 -20.01 -19.79
CA GLY A 318 19.31 -20.14 -21.21
C GLY A 318 19.44 -21.59 -21.67
N TRP A 319 19.71 -21.78 -22.95
CA TRP A 319 20.07 -23.07 -23.51
C TRP A 319 21.31 -23.64 -22.78
N ASN A 320 21.39 -24.97 -22.67
CA ASN A 320 22.50 -25.67 -21.98
C ASN A 320 22.63 -25.37 -20.48
N ASN A 321 21.55 -25.11 -19.78
CA ASN A 321 21.54 -24.77 -18.36
C ASN A 321 22.41 -23.57 -17.98
N THR A 322 22.65 -22.65 -18.90
CA THR A 322 23.33 -21.39 -18.59
C THR A 322 22.36 -20.42 -17.91
N ILE A 323 22.89 -19.57 -17.04
CA ILE A 323 22.15 -18.43 -16.48
C ILE A 323 22.50 -17.20 -17.32
N SER A 324 21.48 -16.45 -17.75
CA SER A 324 21.63 -15.15 -18.39
C SER A 324 21.04 -14.06 -17.51
N PHE A 325 21.66 -12.89 -17.55
CA PHE A 325 21.18 -11.68 -16.89
C PHE A 325 20.99 -10.58 -17.95
N ASP A 326 19.82 -9.96 -17.91
CA ASP A 326 19.40 -8.87 -18.78
C ASP A 326 19.18 -7.62 -17.91
N ALA A 327 20.11 -6.67 -17.97
CA ALA A 327 20.06 -5.46 -17.17
C ALA A 327 18.87 -4.56 -17.57
N ASP A 328 18.48 -4.57 -18.86
CA ASP A 328 17.37 -3.77 -19.36
C ASP A 328 16.01 -4.22 -18.84
N ARG A 329 15.92 -5.43 -18.28
CA ARG A 329 14.71 -5.97 -17.62
C ARG A 329 14.78 -5.88 -16.10
N CYS A 330 15.93 -5.53 -15.54
CA CYS A 330 16.12 -5.49 -14.10
C CYS A 330 15.45 -4.25 -13.49
N TRP A 331 14.76 -4.46 -12.36
CA TRP A 331 14.10 -3.39 -11.59
C TRP A 331 14.82 -3.07 -10.27
N GLY A 332 15.99 -3.63 -10.03
CA GLY A 332 16.80 -3.35 -8.84
C GLY A 332 16.21 -3.89 -7.52
N CYS A 333 15.29 -4.85 -7.55
CA CYS A 333 14.60 -5.39 -6.36
C CYS A 333 15.48 -6.28 -5.46
N THR A 334 16.73 -6.56 -5.81
CA THR A 334 17.77 -7.25 -5.06
C THR A 334 17.55 -8.73 -4.71
N LEU A 335 16.39 -9.33 -5.00
CA LEU A 335 16.06 -10.70 -4.62
C LEU A 335 17.07 -11.75 -5.12
N CYS A 336 17.48 -11.63 -6.38
CA CYS A 336 18.40 -12.59 -7.02
C CYS A 336 19.79 -12.60 -6.37
N ALA A 337 20.28 -11.45 -5.90
CA ALA A 337 21.54 -11.36 -5.17
C ALA A 337 21.46 -12.06 -3.81
N SER A 338 20.38 -11.84 -3.04
CA SER A 338 20.14 -12.53 -1.77
C SER A 338 19.96 -14.04 -1.93
N ALA A 339 19.43 -14.50 -3.07
CA ALA A 339 19.22 -15.92 -3.35
C ALA A 339 20.47 -16.63 -3.88
N CYS A 340 21.52 -15.88 -4.29
CA CYS A 340 22.71 -16.45 -4.92
C CYS A 340 23.69 -16.99 -3.88
N PRO A 341 23.92 -18.33 -3.82
CA PRO A 341 24.77 -18.92 -2.78
C PRO A 341 26.27 -18.67 -3.01
N THR A 342 26.67 -18.25 -4.22
CA THR A 342 28.09 -18.10 -4.58
C THR A 342 28.48 -16.63 -4.81
N GLY A 343 27.53 -15.69 -4.65
CA GLY A 343 27.77 -14.29 -4.97
C GLY A 343 28.03 -14.03 -6.46
N ALA A 344 27.52 -14.90 -7.34
CA ALA A 344 27.57 -14.67 -8.78
C ALA A 344 26.66 -13.51 -9.22
N LEU A 345 25.60 -13.25 -8.46
CA LEU A 345 24.77 -12.03 -8.58
C LEU A 345 25.06 -11.15 -7.36
N THR A 346 25.45 -9.94 -7.60
CA THR A 346 25.75 -8.92 -6.59
C THR A 346 24.95 -7.66 -6.86
N VAL A 347 24.80 -6.83 -5.85
CA VAL A 347 24.19 -5.50 -5.96
C VAL A 347 25.13 -4.45 -5.44
N GLU A 348 25.14 -3.30 -6.07
CA GLU A 348 25.85 -2.09 -5.65
C GLU A 348 24.86 -0.94 -5.57
N PRO A 349 25.02 0.01 -4.63
CA PRO A 349 24.13 1.14 -4.54
C PRO A 349 24.26 2.03 -5.78
N ILE A 350 23.14 2.58 -6.23
CA ILE A 350 23.11 3.62 -7.25
C ILE A 350 23.37 4.94 -6.53
N GLU A 351 24.39 5.69 -6.95
CA GLU A 351 24.63 7.05 -6.46
C GLU A 351 23.56 7.99 -7.04
N HIS A 352 22.58 8.34 -6.21
CA HIS A 352 21.59 9.36 -6.53
C HIS A 352 22.12 10.72 -6.06
N HIS A 353 22.43 11.63 -6.97
CA HIS A 353 22.72 13.00 -6.63
C HIS A 353 21.40 13.80 -6.57
N PHE A 354 20.73 13.73 -5.45
CA PHE A 354 19.54 14.53 -5.19
C PHE A 354 19.94 15.96 -4.89
N ARG A 355 19.59 16.88 -5.77
CA ARG A 355 19.50 18.29 -5.45
C ARG A 355 18.04 18.70 -5.53
N ASN A 356 17.44 18.93 -4.38
CA ASN A 356 16.04 19.37 -4.31
C ASN A 356 15.86 20.79 -4.84
N THR A 357 16.89 21.63 -4.68
CA THR A 357 16.88 23.03 -5.12
C THR A 357 18.29 23.49 -5.47
N ASP A 358 18.40 24.43 -6.43
CA ASP A 358 19.62 25.19 -6.67
C ASP A 358 19.79 26.32 -5.62
N ALA A 359 20.85 27.15 -5.79
CA ALA A 359 21.14 28.27 -4.89
C ALA A 359 20.00 29.32 -4.85
N ASP A 360 19.16 29.38 -5.88
CA ASP A 360 18.04 30.30 -6.03
C ASP A 360 16.71 29.70 -5.59
N GLY A 361 16.71 28.43 -5.10
CA GLY A 361 15.53 27.72 -4.63
C GLY A 361 14.70 27.02 -5.72
N ASN A 362 15.20 26.94 -6.97
CA ASN A 362 14.53 26.24 -8.05
C ASN A 362 14.78 24.72 -7.94
N LEU A 363 13.78 23.91 -8.29
CA LEU A 363 13.92 22.46 -8.36
C LEU A 363 14.95 22.08 -9.45
N THR A 364 15.84 21.15 -9.11
CA THR A 364 16.85 20.65 -10.05
C THR A 364 16.59 19.18 -10.39
N PRO A 365 16.78 18.77 -11.66
CA PRO A 365 16.60 17.38 -12.07
C PRO A 365 17.52 16.41 -11.32
N ILE A 366 17.02 15.22 -11.03
CA ILE A 366 17.81 14.13 -10.46
C ILE A 366 18.69 13.54 -11.55
N ARG A 367 20.01 13.47 -11.29
CA ARG A 367 20.98 12.95 -12.24
C ARG A 367 21.87 11.89 -11.60
N ALA A 368 22.26 10.90 -12.37
CA ALA A 368 23.32 9.96 -12.01
C ALA A 368 24.68 10.66 -11.87
N GLY A 369 25.66 9.98 -11.25
CA GLY A 369 27.02 10.51 -11.09
C GLY A 369 27.75 10.86 -12.39
N ASP A 370 27.31 10.30 -13.52
CA ASP A 370 27.78 10.62 -14.88
C ASP A 370 27.04 11.81 -15.52
N GLY A 371 26.11 12.43 -14.82
CA GLY A 371 25.32 13.57 -15.28
C GLY A 371 24.11 13.22 -16.13
N SER A 372 23.88 11.94 -16.45
CA SER A 372 22.65 11.48 -17.13
C SER A 372 21.43 11.65 -16.23
N LEU A 373 20.25 11.87 -16.78
CA LEU A 373 18.99 11.74 -16.06
C LEU A 373 18.85 10.28 -15.62
N LEU A 374 18.41 10.06 -14.38
CA LEU A 374 18.42 8.72 -13.80
C LEU A 374 17.47 7.74 -14.51
N PHE A 375 16.56 8.22 -15.35
CA PHE A 375 15.66 7.36 -16.14
C PHE A 375 15.09 8.08 -17.37
#